data_1cce1f101e63778724e2a31de0d18da6
#
_entry.id   1cce1f101e63778724e2a31de0d18da6
#
_cell.length_a   1.000
_cell.length_b   1.000
_cell.length_c   1.000
_cell.angle_alpha   90.00
_cell.angle_beta   90.00
_cell.angle_gamma   90.00
#
_symmetry.space_group_name_H-M   'P 1'
#
loop_
_entity.id
_entity.type
_entity.pdbx_description
1 polymer ?
#
loop_
_entity_poly.entity_id
_entity_poly.type
_entity_poly.pdbx_seq_one_letter_code
_entity_poly.pdbx_strand_id
1 'polypeptide(L)'
;METSERAYEKIINYVERQIMQGSYKKGDKLPPERELAALLSASRNSVREGLGILERMGVISSQQGAGNFISDNFEKTLIEVMTLMFILEEGTFREISEFRYALEMQALSLAMKNITEEQQTDIEYYMSMLEQTPGEEQKAYYDKKIHYTI
;
A
#
# COMPACT_ATOMS: atom_id res chain seq x y z
N MET A 1 25.35 23.08 -8.11
CA MET A 1 25.97 22.28 -7.02
C MET A 1 25.31 20.90 -7.10
N GLU A 2 25.99 19.92 -7.67
CA GLU A 2 25.54 18.54 -7.58
C GLU A 2 25.63 18.12 -6.11
N THR A 3 24.48 17.94 -5.48
CA THR A 3 24.41 17.29 -4.18
C THR A 3 24.88 15.86 -4.38
N SER A 4 26.04 15.52 -3.82
CA SER A 4 26.56 14.15 -3.82
C SER A 4 25.46 13.23 -3.29
N GLU A 5 24.90 12.40 -4.15
CA GLU A 5 23.88 11.42 -3.80
C GLU A 5 24.39 10.53 -2.68
N ARG A 6 23.69 10.48 -1.56
CA ARG A 6 24.10 9.66 -0.43
C ARG A 6 24.05 8.19 -0.83
N ALA A 7 24.97 7.39 -0.29
CA ALA A 7 25.11 6.00 -0.73
C ALA A 7 23.84 5.15 -0.56
N TYR A 8 23.00 5.44 0.44
CA TYR A 8 21.70 4.75 0.63
C TYR A 8 20.64 5.22 -0.37
N GLU A 9 20.70 6.46 -0.85
CA GLU A 9 19.77 7.00 -1.85
C GLU A 9 19.87 6.23 -3.18
N LYS A 10 21.07 5.75 -3.54
CA LYS A 10 21.25 4.90 -4.72
C LYS A 10 20.41 3.64 -4.68
N ILE A 11 20.25 3.05 -3.49
CA ILE A 11 19.47 1.84 -3.29
C ILE A 11 17.97 2.15 -3.45
N ILE A 12 17.51 3.23 -2.84
CA ILE A 12 16.12 3.69 -2.92
C ILE A 12 15.77 3.96 -4.39
N ASN A 13 16.56 4.83 -5.04
CA ASN A 13 16.36 5.21 -6.44
C ASN A 13 16.43 4.01 -7.41
N TYR A 14 17.27 3.02 -7.12
CA TYR A 14 17.34 1.79 -7.91
C TYR A 14 16.04 1.01 -7.81
N VAL A 15 15.57 0.72 -6.59
CA VAL A 15 14.34 -0.06 -6.38
C VAL A 15 13.12 0.66 -6.98
N GLU A 16 12.96 1.96 -6.71
CA GLU A 16 11.89 2.77 -7.28
C GLU A 16 11.88 2.72 -8.80
N ARG A 17 13.05 2.90 -9.42
CA ARG A 17 13.18 2.83 -10.89
C ARG A 17 12.78 1.46 -11.44
N GLN A 18 13.19 0.37 -10.79
CA GLN A 18 12.81 -0.98 -11.22
C GLN A 18 11.29 -1.22 -11.10
N ILE A 19 10.67 -0.69 -10.06
CA ILE A 19 9.21 -0.72 -9.90
C ILE A 19 8.52 0.10 -11.01
N MET A 20 8.98 1.34 -11.25
CA MET A 20 8.41 2.21 -12.29
C MET A 20 8.56 1.65 -13.71
N GLN A 21 9.63 0.90 -13.96
CA GLN A 21 9.86 0.22 -15.23
C GLN A 21 9.10 -1.13 -15.35
N GLY A 22 8.41 -1.54 -14.30
CA GLY A 22 7.70 -2.83 -14.27
C GLY A 22 8.59 -4.06 -14.16
N SER A 23 9.89 -3.88 -13.90
CA SER A 23 10.86 -4.96 -13.69
C SER A 23 10.64 -5.67 -12.34
N TYR A 24 10.15 -4.95 -11.33
CA TYR A 24 9.71 -5.50 -10.05
C TYR A 24 8.21 -5.31 -9.89
N LYS A 25 7.54 -6.37 -9.46
CA LYS A 25 6.11 -6.43 -9.16
C LYS A 25 5.89 -6.80 -7.69
N LYS A 26 4.67 -6.65 -7.21
CA LYS A 26 4.26 -7.09 -5.87
C LYS A 26 4.66 -8.54 -5.63
N GLY A 27 5.30 -8.81 -4.50
CA GLY A 27 5.77 -10.13 -4.10
C GLY A 27 7.13 -10.55 -4.69
N ASP A 28 7.70 -9.80 -5.62
CA ASP A 28 9.00 -10.14 -6.20
C ASP A 28 10.11 -10.02 -5.16
N LYS A 29 11.01 -10.98 -5.20
CA LYS A 29 12.19 -11.02 -4.33
C LYS A 29 13.27 -10.09 -4.85
N LEU A 30 13.81 -9.24 -3.98
CA LEU A 30 14.97 -8.41 -4.27
C LEU A 30 16.26 -9.24 -4.24
N PRO A 31 17.29 -8.82 -5.01
CA PRO A 31 18.61 -9.40 -4.90
C PRO A 31 19.15 -9.32 -3.47
N PRO A 32 19.97 -10.29 -3.04
CA PRO A 32 20.62 -10.25 -1.74
C PRO A 32 21.45 -8.97 -1.54
N GLU A 33 21.59 -8.51 -0.28
CA GLU A 33 22.38 -7.32 0.06
C GLU A 33 23.77 -7.28 -0.60
N ARG A 34 24.43 -8.45 -0.69
CA ARG A 34 25.76 -8.56 -1.30
C ARG A 34 25.73 -8.23 -2.80
N GLU A 35 24.69 -8.68 -3.49
CA GLU A 35 24.53 -8.43 -4.93
C GLU A 35 24.14 -6.97 -5.18
N LEU A 36 23.25 -6.41 -4.39
CA LEU A 36 22.89 -4.98 -4.46
C LEU A 36 24.10 -4.09 -4.18
N ALA A 37 24.95 -4.44 -3.21
CA ALA A 37 26.17 -3.72 -2.90
C ALA A 37 27.15 -3.72 -4.09
N ALA A 38 27.33 -4.85 -4.74
CA ALA A 38 28.18 -4.97 -5.93
C ALA A 38 27.58 -4.21 -7.12
N LEU A 39 26.27 -4.39 -7.40
CA LEU A 39 25.56 -3.77 -8.51
C LEU A 39 25.61 -2.23 -8.45
N LEU A 40 25.42 -1.68 -7.25
CA LEU A 40 25.30 -0.23 -7.05
C LEU A 40 26.60 0.43 -6.59
N SER A 41 27.70 -0.34 -6.52
CA SER A 41 28.99 0.12 -6.00
C SER A 41 28.83 0.82 -4.63
N ALA A 42 28.04 0.23 -3.74
CA ALA A 42 27.72 0.75 -2.43
C ALA A 42 28.25 -0.17 -1.31
N SER A 43 28.42 0.38 -0.09
CA SER A 43 28.75 -0.45 1.07
C SER A 43 27.52 -1.28 1.51
N ARG A 44 27.76 -2.45 2.15
CA ARG A 44 26.67 -3.25 2.72
C ARG A 44 25.85 -2.48 3.76
N ASN A 45 26.50 -1.58 4.51
CA ASN A 45 25.80 -0.75 5.48
C ASN A 45 24.83 0.22 4.79
N SER A 46 25.27 0.86 3.71
CA SER A 46 24.42 1.75 2.91
C SER A 46 23.26 0.98 2.26
N VAL A 47 23.48 -0.27 1.82
CA VAL A 47 22.40 -1.13 1.30
C VAL A 47 21.38 -1.41 2.39
N ARG A 48 21.80 -1.82 3.59
CA ARG A 48 20.90 -2.05 4.73
C ARG A 48 20.12 -0.82 5.13
N GLU A 49 20.77 0.33 5.13
CA GLU A 49 20.14 1.61 5.43
C GLU A 49 19.05 1.94 4.41
N GLY A 50 19.34 1.84 3.10
CA GLY A 50 18.36 2.07 2.03
C GLY A 50 17.20 1.08 2.06
N LEU A 51 17.49 -0.22 2.25
CA LEU A 51 16.45 -1.24 2.41
C LEU A 51 15.60 -0.98 3.67
N GLY A 52 16.20 -0.61 4.80
CA GLY A 52 15.46 -0.26 6.01
C GLY A 52 14.56 0.97 5.85
N ILE A 53 14.94 1.94 5.02
CA ILE A 53 14.08 3.07 4.66
C ILE A 53 12.89 2.58 3.82
N LEU A 54 13.14 1.81 2.76
CA LEU A 54 12.09 1.24 1.90
C LEU A 54 11.11 0.36 2.67
N GLU A 55 11.60 -0.39 3.66
CA GLU A 55 10.76 -1.21 4.55
C GLU A 55 9.86 -0.34 5.44
N ARG A 56 10.40 0.71 6.06
CA ARG A 56 9.60 1.68 6.84
C ARG A 56 8.58 2.43 5.98
N MET A 57 8.89 2.66 4.71
CA MET A 57 7.94 3.23 3.74
C MET A 57 6.89 2.22 3.26
N GLY A 58 7.00 0.94 3.65
CA GLY A 58 6.10 -0.13 3.22
C GLY A 58 6.30 -0.56 1.76
N VAL A 59 7.35 -0.09 1.09
CA VAL A 59 7.66 -0.47 -0.30
C VAL A 59 8.19 -1.89 -0.39
N ILE A 60 8.91 -2.34 0.63
CA ILE A 60 9.40 -3.71 0.74
C ILE A 60 9.01 -4.32 2.09
N SER A 61 9.06 -5.64 2.16
CA SER A 61 8.93 -6.43 3.39
C SER A 61 10.14 -7.33 3.58
N SER A 62 10.72 -7.36 4.78
CA SER A 62 11.83 -8.24 5.13
C SER A 62 11.31 -9.51 5.79
N GLN A 63 11.69 -10.66 5.26
CA GLN A 63 11.35 -11.96 5.83
C GLN A 63 12.61 -12.64 6.36
N GLN A 64 12.63 -12.95 7.65
CA GLN A 64 13.78 -13.55 8.29
C GLN A 64 14.21 -14.84 7.59
N GLY A 65 15.46 -14.91 7.17
CA GLY A 65 16.02 -16.05 6.44
C GLY A 65 15.61 -16.16 4.97
N ALA A 66 14.58 -15.47 4.53
CA ALA A 66 14.10 -15.51 3.15
C ALA A 66 14.59 -14.33 2.29
N GLY A 67 14.82 -13.15 2.90
CA GLY A 67 15.30 -11.94 2.23
C GLY A 67 14.25 -10.84 2.16
N ASN A 68 14.46 -9.89 1.24
CA ASN A 68 13.59 -8.74 1.03
C ASN A 68 12.70 -8.95 -0.20
N PHE A 69 11.45 -8.54 -0.12
CA PHE A 69 10.44 -8.68 -1.17
C PHE A 69 9.74 -7.34 -1.40
N ILE A 70 9.31 -7.08 -2.63
CA ILE A 70 8.40 -5.97 -2.91
C ILE A 70 7.10 -6.21 -2.14
N SER A 71 6.65 -5.23 -1.39
CA SER A 71 5.48 -5.36 -0.52
C SER A 71 4.21 -5.59 -1.35
N ASP A 72 3.37 -6.46 -0.85
CA ASP A 72 2.00 -6.68 -1.33
C ASP A 72 0.96 -5.92 -0.48
N ASN A 73 1.39 -5.36 0.65
CA ASN A 73 0.52 -4.70 1.64
C ASN A 73 0.93 -3.24 1.91
N PHE A 74 1.07 -2.46 0.83
CA PHE A 74 1.37 -1.03 0.91
C PHE A 74 0.23 -0.22 1.56
N GLU A 75 -1.00 -0.69 1.45
CA GLU A 75 -2.22 -0.04 1.93
C GLU A 75 -2.13 0.31 3.43
N LYS A 76 -1.64 -0.60 4.25
CA LYS A 76 -1.52 -0.40 5.70
C LYS A 76 -0.64 0.81 6.03
N THR A 77 0.55 0.89 5.43
CA THR A 77 1.47 1.99 5.66
C THR A 77 0.90 3.33 5.18
N LEU A 78 0.22 3.32 4.02
CA LEU A 78 -0.44 4.51 3.51
C LEU A 78 -1.50 5.04 4.48
N ILE A 79 -2.35 4.16 5.01
CA ILE A 79 -3.39 4.50 5.98
C ILE A 79 -2.77 5.07 7.26
N GLU A 80 -1.71 4.43 7.79
CA GLU A 80 -1.01 4.90 9.00
C GLU A 80 -0.44 6.32 8.81
N VAL A 81 0.24 6.57 7.70
CA VAL A 81 0.82 7.89 7.38
C VAL A 81 -0.27 8.94 7.18
N MET A 82 -1.32 8.63 6.41
CA MET A 82 -2.44 9.55 6.19
C MET A 82 -3.17 9.88 7.50
N THR A 83 -3.36 8.88 8.37
CA THR A 83 -3.98 9.09 9.69
C THR A 83 -3.15 10.06 10.54
N LEU A 84 -1.83 9.87 10.56
CA LEU A 84 -0.92 10.73 11.31
C LEU A 84 -0.92 12.17 10.79
N MET A 85 -0.84 12.34 9.47
CA MET A 85 -0.93 13.65 8.83
C MET A 85 -2.25 14.34 9.15
N PHE A 86 -3.35 13.60 9.10
CA PHE A 86 -4.68 14.13 9.42
C PHE A 86 -4.78 14.61 10.88
N ILE A 87 -4.22 13.85 11.84
CA ILE A 87 -4.17 14.24 13.25
C ILE A 87 -3.30 15.49 13.44
N LEU A 88 -2.15 15.58 12.76
CA LEU A 88 -1.25 16.74 12.86
C LEU A 88 -1.84 18.01 12.28
N GLU A 89 -2.65 17.90 11.24
CA GLU A 89 -3.35 19.04 10.62
C GLU A 89 -4.67 19.40 11.33
N GLU A 90 -4.92 18.84 12.53
CA GLU A 90 -6.15 19.07 13.31
C GLU A 90 -7.44 18.77 12.52
N GLY A 91 -7.35 17.84 11.57
CA GLY A 91 -8.47 17.46 10.71
C GLY A 91 -9.67 16.94 11.49
N THR A 92 -10.85 17.27 11.02
CA THR A 92 -12.10 16.89 11.67
C THR A 92 -12.69 15.61 11.07
N PHE A 93 -13.45 14.86 11.87
CA PHE A 93 -14.19 13.69 11.37
C PHE A 93 -15.10 14.04 10.18
N ARG A 94 -15.61 15.27 10.15
CA ARG A 94 -16.43 15.78 9.06
C ARG A 94 -15.65 15.86 7.76
N GLU A 95 -14.44 16.39 7.76
CA GLU A 95 -13.59 16.50 6.55
C GLU A 95 -13.22 15.14 6.00
N ILE A 96 -12.89 14.16 6.86
CA ILE A 96 -12.69 12.76 6.42
C ILE A 96 -13.95 12.20 5.78
N SER A 97 -15.12 12.43 6.39
CA SER A 97 -16.38 11.92 5.87
C SER A 97 -16.74 12.55 4.52
N GLU A 98 -16.50 13.84 4.34
CA GLU A 98 -16.70 14.55 3.08
C GLU A 98 -15.75 14.04 1.99
N PHE A 99 -14.47 13.79 2.33
CA PHE A 99 -13.49 13.20 1.42
C PHE A 99 -13.86 11.77 1.01
N ARG A 100 -14.21 10.92 1.99
CA ARG A 100 -14.68 9.55 1.73
C ARG A 100 -15.90 9.57 0.82
N TYR A 101 -16.89 10.40 1.13
CA TYR A 101 -18.11 10.50 0.34
C TYR A 101 -17.82 10.83 -1.14
N ALA A 102 -16.92 11.79 -1.38
CA ALA A 102 -16.54 12.16 -2.75
C ALA A 102 -15.88 10.99 -3.51
N LEU A 103 -14.99 10.24 -2.84
CA LEU A 103 -14.33 9.07 -3.45
C LEU A 103 -15.32 7.92 -3.69
N GLU A 104 -16.16 7.61 -2.70
CA GLU A 104 -17.14 6.53 -2.77
C GLU A 104 -18.20 6.79 -3.86
N MET A 105 -18.66 8.05 -3.99
CA MET A 105 -19.58 8.42 -5.07
C MET A 105 -18.96 8.26 -6.46
N GLN A 106 -17.69 8.62 -6.61
CA GLN A 106 -16.99 8.42 -7.87
C GLN A 106 -16.75 6.94 -8.17
N ALA A 107 -16.35 6.15 -7.17
CA ALA A 107 -16.17 4.70 -7.29
C ALA A 107 -17.48 4.02 -7.71
N LEU A 108 -18.59 4.33 -7.05
CA LEU A 108 -19.92 3.85 -7.41
C LEU A 108 -20.29 4.20 -8.86
N SER A 109 -20.06 5.44 -9.27
CA SER A 109 -20.33 5.88 -10.66
C SER A 109 -19.55 5.08 -11.70
N LEU A 110 -18.31 4.69 -11.38
CA LEU A 110 -17.48 3.85 -12.25
C LEU A 110 -17.91 2.38 -12.20
N ALA A 111 -18.21 1.87 -11.02
CA ALA A 111 -18.69 0.50 -10.81
C ALA A 111 -19.98 0.23 -11.59
N MET A 112 -20.96 1.12 -11.51
CA MET A 112 -22.24 0.99 -12.24
C MET A 112 -22.08 0.80 -13.76
N LYS A 113 -20.95 1.18 -14.33
CA LYS A 113 -20.66 1.00 -15.76
C LYS A 113 -19.99 -0.32 -16.10
N ASN A 114 -19.36 -0.95 -15.12
CA ASN A 114 -18.46 -2.08 -15.34
C ASN A 114 -18.79 -3.31 -14.49
N ILE A 115 -19.75 -3.20 -13.55
CA ILE A 115 -20.10 -4.26 -12.62
C ILE A 115 -20.63 -5.49 -13.36
N THR A 116 -20.13 -6.66 -12.96
CA THR A 116 -20.64 -7.95 -13.48
C THR A 116 -21.83 -8.44 -12.66
N GLU A 117 -22.63 -9.36 -13.22
CA GLU A 117 -23.74 -10.00 -12.49
C GLU A 117 -23.27 -10.74 -11.24
N GLU A 118 -22.07 -11.35 -11.28
CA GLU A 118 -21.46 -12.01 -10.12
C GLU A 118 -21.15 -11.00 -9.01
N GLN A 119 -20.50 -9.89 -9.36
CA GLN A 119 -20.18 -8.82 -8.40
C GLN A 119 -21.45 -8.19 -7.80
N GLN A 120 -22.50 -8.00 -8.62
CA GLN A 120 -23.77 -7.50 -8.12
C GLN A 120 -24.38 -8.46 -7.09
N THR A 121 -24.38 -9.76 -7.38
CA THR A 121 -24.87 -10.80 -6.47
C THR A 121 -24.08 -10.81 -5.16
N ASP A 122 -22.77 -10.68 -5.23
CA ASP A 122 -21.90 -10.61 -4.06
C ASP A 122 -22.21 -9.38 -3.19
N ILE A 123 -22.39 -8.21 -3.81
CA ILE A 123 -22.75 -6.98 -3.10
C ILE A 123 -24.10 -7.14 -2.39
N GLU A 124 -25.13 -7.65 -3.08
CA GLU A 124 -26.44 -7.88 -2.50
C GLU A 124 -26.37 -8.84 -1.30
N TYR A 125 -25.56 -9.90 -1.41
CA TYR A 125 -25.31 -10.82 -0.30
C TYR A 125 -24.63 -10.12 0.88
N TYR A 126 -23.55 -9.37 0.64
CA TYR A 126 -22.83 -8.67 1.73
C TYR A 126 -23.69 -7.58 2.38
N MET A 127 -24.51 -6.87 1.62
CA MET A 127 -25.46 -5.90 2.16
C MET A 127 -26.49 -6.58 3.09
N SER A 128 -27.07 -7.71 2.65
CA SER A 128 -27.99 -8.49 3.47
C SER A 128 -27.34 -8.96 4.77
N MET A 129 -26.10 -9.43 4.70
CA MET A 129 -25.35 -9.87 5.88
C MET A 129 -25.01 -8.71 6.82
N LEU A 130 -24.67 -7.54 6.28
CA LEU A 130 -24.41 -6.33 7.05
C LEU A 130 -25.62 -5.90 7.88
N GLU A 131 -26.81 -5.94 7.28
CA GLU A 131 -28.07 -5.59 7.96
C GLU A 131 -28.45 -6.58 9.07
N GLN A 132 -28.19 -7.87 8.88
CA GLN A 132 -28.57 -8.94 9.80
C GLN A 132 -27.56 -9.16 10.94
N THR A 133 -26.37 -8.62 10.82
CA THR A 133 -25.29 -8.88 11.77
C THR A 133 -25.33 -7.89 12.95
N PRO A 134 -25.38 -8.36 14.20
CA PRO A 134 -25.50 -7.47 15.36
C PRO A 134 -24.14 -6.91 15.85
N GLY A 135 -23.02 -7.52 15.48
CA GLY A 135 -21.68 -7.18 16.00
C GLY A 135 -20.93 -6.18 15.12
N GLU A 136 -20.37 -5.13 15.70
CA GLU A 136 -19.65 -4.07 14.96
C GLU A 136 -18.43 -4.59 14.17
N GLU A 137 -17.70 -5.55 14.71
CA GLU A 137 -16.54 -6.16 14.03
C GLU A 137 -16.95 -6.91 12.75
N GLN A 138 -18.05 -7.66 12.83
CA GLN A 138 -18.57 -8.38 11.67
C GLN A 138 -19.22 -7.44 10.66
N LYS A 139 -19.90 -6.38 11.11
CA LYS A 139 -20.38 -5.33 10.22
C LYS A 139 -19.25 -4.68 9.44
N ALA A 140 -18.15 -4.32 10.12
CA ALA A 140 -16.96 -3.76 9.47
C ALA A 140 -16.34 -4.73 8.45
N TYR A 141 -16.43 -6.04 8.68
CA TYR A 141 -15.99 -7.05 7.71
C TYR A 141 -16.84 -7.03 6.44
N TYR A 142 -18.19 -7.01 6.55
CA TYR A 142 -19.06 -6.99 5.39
C TYR A 142 -19.02 -5.65 4.67
N ASP A 143 -18.93 -4.52 5.39
CA ASP A 143 -18.72 -3.20 4.82
C ASP A 143 -17.45 -3.18 3.96
N LYS A 144 -16.35 -3.68 4.50
CA LYS A 144 -15.09 -3.82 3.75
C LYS A 144 -15.23 -4.70 2.50
N LYS A 145 -16.01 -5.79 2.57
CA LYS A 145 -16.27 -6.66 1.41
C LYS A 145 -17.02 -5.93 0.30
N ILE A 146 -18.03 -5.15 0.65
CA ILE A 146 -18.78 -4.33 -0.31
C ILE A 146 -17.81 -3.37 -1.04
N HIS A 147 -17.01 -2.62 -0.29
CA HIS A 147 -16.05 -1.67 -0.87
C HIS A 147 -14.99 -2.32 -1.77
N TYR A 148 -14.56 -3.54 -1.49
CA TYR A 148 -13.59 -4.26 -2.34
C TYR A 148 -14.22 -4.91 -3.58
N THR A 149 -15.54 -5.08 -3.60
CA THR A 149 -16.24 -5.65 -4.76
C THR A 149 -16.60 -4.57 -5.78
N ILE A 150 -16.71 -3.32 -5.33
CA ILE A 150 -16.90 -2.13 -6.16
C ILE A 150 -15.58 -1.73 -6.84
#